data_7f498f10546172afb9db5c43d74fee35
#
_entry.id   7f498f10546172afb9db5c43d74fee35
#
_cell.length_a   1.000
_cell.length_b   1.000
_cell.length_c   1.000
_cell.angle_alpha   90.00
_cell.angle_beta   90.00
_cell.angle_gamma   90.00
#
_symmetry.space_group_name_H-M   'P 1'
#
loop_
_entity.id
_entity.type
_entity.pdbx_description
1 polymer ?
#
loop_
_entity_poly.entity_id
_entity_poly.type
_entity_poly.pdbx_seq_one_letter_code
_entity_poly.pdbx_strand_id
1 'polypeptide(L)' 'IPLKFEKKKMAIRIPAQYAVHSYSYVKSLGITSEQWLNDGSLVVGVEVPGGMQTEVIDKLNSLTKGDVEVKLL' A
#
# COMPACT_ATOMS: atom_id res chain seq x y z
N ILE A 1 17.43 26.24 -2.13
CA ILE A 1 16.77 25.31 -3.05
C ILE A 1 15.93 24.35 -2.25
N PRO A 2 14.64 24.36 -2.46
CA PRO A 2 13.78 23.44 -1.74
C PRO A 2 14.05 22.01 -2.20
N LEU A 3 14.42 21.19 -1.27
CA LEU A 3 14.50 19.77 -1.52
C LEU A 3 13.08 19.24 -1.51
N LYS A 4 12.58 19.00 -2.69
CA LYS A 4 11.25 18.45 -2.79
C LYS A 4 11.31 16.95 -2.60
N PHE A 5 10.98 16.53 -1.42
CA PHE A 5 10.72 15.12 -1.21
C PHE A 5 9.32 14.89 -1.70
N GLU A 6 9.21 14.55 -2.96
CA GLU A 6 7.89 14.27 -3.51
C GLU A 6 7.40 12.96 -2.94
N LYS A 7 6.34 13.06 -2.17
CA LYS A 7 5.65 11.88 -1.69
C LYS A 7 4.62 11.48 -2.71
N LYS A 8 4.62 10.21 -3.03
CA LYS A 8 3.65 9.65 -3.98
C LYS A 8 2.55 8.95 -3.22
N LYS A 9 1.33 9.23 -3.61
CA LYS A 9 0.17 8.56 -3.02
C LYS A 9 -0.17 7.34 -3.86
N MET A 10 -0.44 6.25 -3.17
CA MET A 10 -0.82 5.00 -3.82
C MET A 10 -2.05 4.44 -3.13
N ALA A 11 -2.96 3.92 -3.93
CA ALA A 11 -4.08 3.13 -3.41
C ALA A 11 -3.71 1.67 -3.59
N ILE A 12 -3.77 0.92 -2.51
CA ILE A 12 -3.39 -0.48 -2.52
C ILE A 12 -4.60 -1.31 -2.14
N ARG A 13 -4.98 -2.24 -3.01
CA ARG A 13 -6.07 -3.14 -2.74
C ARG A 13 -5.51 -4.51 -2.44
N ILE A 14 -5.85 -5.04 -1.29
CA ILE A 14 -5.35 -6.32 -0.83
C ILE A 14 -6.52 -7.29 -0.71
N PRO A 15 -6.44 -8.47 -1.35
CA PRO A 15 -7.51 -9.46 -1.24
C PRO A 15 -7.75 -9.86 0.21
N ALA A 16 -8.99 -10.25 0.51
CA ALA A 16 -9.39 -10.60 1.87
C ALA A 16 -8.47 -11.63 2.50
N GLN A 17 -8.02 -12.59 1.73
CA GLN A 17 -7.19 -13.67 2.26
C GLN A 17 -5.82 -13.19 2.73
N TYR A 18 -5.35 -12.07 2.23
CA TYR A 18 -4.05 -11.52 2.60
C TYR A 18 -4.18 -10.21 3.38
N ALA A 19 -5.38 -9.69 3.54
CA ALA A 19 -5.58 -8.39 4.14
C ALA A 19 -5.03 -8.32 5.56
N VAL A 20 -5.28 -9.35 6.36
CA VAL A 20 -4.82 -9.38 7.74
C VAL A 20 -3.30 -9.41 7.80
N HIS A 21 -2.68 -10.25 6.97
CA HIS A 21 -1.22 -10.36 6.96
C HIS A 21 -0.54 -9.08 6.50
N SER A 22 -1.11 -8.42 5.51
CA SER A 22 -0.50 -7.23 4.94
C SER A 22 -0.82 -5.97 5.73
N TYR A 23 -1.88 -6.00 6.54
CA TYR A 23 -2.33 -4.82 7.28
C TYR A 23 -1.24 -4.27 8.19
N SER A 24 -0.57 -5.15 8.92
CA SER A 24 0.50 -4.71 9.82
C SER A 24 1.63 -4.00 9.07
N TYR A 25 1.98 -4.54 7.91
CA TYR A 25 3.03 -3.95 7.11
C TYR A 25 2.63 -2.58 6.57
N VAL A 26 1.45 -2.47 5.96
CA VAL A 26 1.03 -1.19 5.40
C VAL A 26 0.81 -0.15 6.49
N LYS A 27 0.36 -0.59 7.66
CA LYS A 27 0.18 0.31 8.79
C LYS A 27 1.52 0.92 9.22
N SER A 28 2.58 0.15 9.17
CA SER A 28 3.90 0.64 9.51
C SER A 28 4.45 1.64 8.50
N LEU A 29 3.91 1.63 7.29
CA LEU A 29 4.30 2.59 6.26
C LEU A 29 3.66 3.97 6.45
N GLY A 30 2.66 4.05 7.31
CA GLY A 30 1.92 5.29 7.50
C GLY A 30 0.76 5.42 6.54
N ILE A 31 -0.32 4.69 6.83
CA ILE A 31 -1.52 4.75 5.99
C ILE A 31 -2.20 6.10 6.16
N THR A 32 -2.59 6.70 5.05
CA THR A 32 -3.37 7.94 5.09
C THR A 32 -4.86 7.65 5.13
N SER A 33 -5.27 6.49 4.62
CA SER A 33 -6.66 6.08 4.68
C SER A 33 -6.75 4.57 4.58
N GLU A 34 -7.83 4.00 5.11
CA GLU A 34 -8.09 2.58 4.97
C GLU A 34 -9.59 2.38 4.81
N GLN A 35 -9.94 1.39 4.02
CA GLN A 35 -11.33 1.07 3.79
C GLN A 35 -11.47 -0.42 3.60
N TRP A 36 -12.37 -1.03 4.36
CA TRP A 36 -12.69 -2.43 4.20
C TRP A 36 -13.90 -2.56 3.29
N LEU A 37 -13.77 -3.40 2.28
CA LEU A 37 -14.86 -3.64 1.34
C LEU A 37 -15.76 -4.74 1.84
N ASN A 38 -16.93 -4.85 1.21
CA ASN A 38 -17.93 -5.84 1.62
C ASN A 38 -17.45 -7.28 1.47
N ASP A 39 -16.55 -7.51 0.53
CA ASP A 39 -15.99 -8.85 0.30
C ASP A 39 -14.81 -9.17 1.23
N GLY A 40 -14.48 -8.25 2.12
CA GLY A 40 -13.37 -8.44 3.04
C GLY A 40 -12.04 -7.90 2.53
N SER A 41 -12.00 -7.41 1.31
CA SER A 41 -10.78 -6.80 0.78
C SER A 41 -10.46 -5.50 1.50
N LEU A 42 -9.18 -5.19 1.59
CA LEU A 42 -8.72 -3.97 2.25
C LEU A 42 -8.15 -3.02 1.20
N VAL A 43 -8.65 -1.81 1.19
CA VAL A 43 -8.09 -0.75 0.36
C VAL A 43 -7.44 0.27 1.26
N VAL A 44 -6.17 0.52 1.06
CA VAL A 44 -5.43 1.50 1.86
C VAL A 44 -4.80 2.54 0.96
N GLY A 45 -4.78 3.77 1.45
CA GLY A 45 -4.01 4.82 0.80
C GLY A 45 -2.74 5.03 1.59
N VAL A 46 -1.61 4.96 0.93
CA VAL A 46 -0.32 5.21 1.56
C VAL A 46 0.38 6.33 0.83
N GLU A 47 1.23 7.03 1.57
CA GLU A 47 2.03 8.10 1.01
C GLU A 47 3.48 7.79 1.34
N VAL A 48 4.27 7.58 0.30
CA VAL A 48 5.68 7.20 0.47
C VAL A 48 6.56 8.07 -0.41
N PRO A 49 7.82 8.27 -0.01
CA PRO A 49 8.77 8.94 -0.90
C PRO A 49 8.91 8.16 -2.20
N GLY A 50 9.09 8.87 -3.31
CA GLY A 50 9.16 8.24 -4.61
C GLY A 50 10.20 7.13 -4.71
N GLY A 51 11.31 7.29 -3.99
CA GLY A 51 12.37 6.27 -4.01
C GLY A 51 12.02 4.98 -3.32
N MET A 52 11.00 4.97 -2.47
CA MET A 52 10.58 3.77 -1.75
C MET A 52 9.40 3.05 -2.40
N GLN A 53 8.85 3.64 -3.44
CA GLN A 53 7.65 3.12 -4.07
C GLN A 53 7.83 1.68 -4.55
N THR A 54 8.93 1.42 -5.24
CA THR A 54 9.22 0.09 -5.77
C THR A 54 9.41 -0.94 -4.66
N GLU A 55 10.11 -0.56 -3.59
CA GLU A 55 10.29 -1.45 -2.45
C GLU A 55 8.97 -1.85 -1.82
N VAL A 56 8.09 -0.88 -1.65
CA VAL A 56 6.77 -1.13 -1.06
C VAL A 56 5.98 -2.09 -1.93
N ILE A 57 5.98 -1.85 -3.23
CA ILE A 57 5.25 -2.71 -4.17
C ILE A 57 5.82 -4.13 -4.17
N ASP A 58 7.13 -4.25 -4.20
CA ASP A 58 7.79 -5.56 -4.18
C ASP A 58 7.46 -6.33 -2.90
N LYS A 59 7.49 -5.64 -1.77
CA LYS A 59 7.18 -6.27 -0.51
C LYS A 59 5.73 -6.74 -0.46
N LEU A 60 4.82 -5.93 -0.94
CA LEU A 60 3.42 -6.31 -0.98
C LEU A 60 3.17 -7.47 -1.93
N ASN A 61 3.83 -7.46 -3.08
CA ASN A 61 3.74 -8.59 -4.00
C ASN A 61 4.21 -9.88 -3.34
N SER A 62 5.27 -9.80 -2.56
CA SER A 62 5.80 -10.95 -1.84
C SER A 62 4.82 -11.45 -0.78
N LEU A 63 4.19 -10.52 -0.06
CA LEU A 63 3.23 -10.86 1.00
C LEU A 63 1.94 -11.44 0.45
N THR A 64 1.54 -11.03 -0.74
CA THR A 64 0.27 -11.43 -1.33
C THR A 64 0.44 -12.38 -2.51
N LYS A 65 1.65 -12.80 -2.78
CA LYS A 65 1.97 -13.67 -3.91
C LYS A 65 1.49 -13.09 -5.24
N GLY A 66 1.58 -11.77 -5.34
CA GLY A 66 1.21 -11.07 -6.56
C GLY A 66 -0.25 -10.70 -6.70
N ASP A 67 -1.08 -11.02 -5.72
CA ASP A 67 -2.51 -10.73 -5.79
C ASP A 67 -2.86 -9.30 -5.38
N VAL A 68 -1.88 -8.51 -4.98
CA VAL A 68 -2.13 -7.13 -4.59
C VAL A 68 -2.31 -6.25 -5.83
N GLU A 69 -3.22 -5.29 -5.73
CA GLU A 69 -3.39 -4.29 -6.77
C GLU A 69 -2.89 -2.95 -6.23
N VAL A 70 -2.05 -2.30 -7.01
CA VAL A 70 -1.52 -0.98 -6.64
C VAL A 70 -1.94 0.00 -7.72
N LYS A 71 -2.54 1.10 -7.30
CA LYS A 71 -2.94 2.16 -8.20
C LYS A 71 -2.25 3.43 -7.79
N LEU A 72 -1.53 4.04 -8.70
CA LEU A 72 -0.88 5.32 -8.46
C LEU A 72 -1.89 6.45 -8.61
N LEU A 73 -1.88 7.35 -7.67
CA LEU A 73 -2.77 8.50 -7.67
C LEU A 73 -2.07 9.78 -8.11
#